data_41faee69ddeea788c9c27d6da132a312
#
_entry.id   41faee69ddeea788c9c27d6da132a312
#
_cell.length_a   1.000
_cell.length_b   1.000
_cell.length_c   1.000
_cell.angle_alpha   90.00
_cell.angle_beta   90.00
_cell.angle_gamma   90.00
#
_symmetry.space_group_name_H-M   'P 1'
#
loop_
_entity.id
_entity.type
_entity.pdbx_description
1 polymer ?
#
loop_
_entity_poly.entity_id
_entity_poly.type
_entity_poly.pdbx_seq_one_letter_code
_entity_poly.pdbx_strand_id
1 'polypeptide(L)'
;MFECRLVASKRQTAFGGLCVLRRYLTDEGVLEPLSSVKVAQKSVEHSPAQKLTDALMGILCGCKAIYETNVRVRPDVPLQQAFGRKRVAEQSTIQRTLDAFTEHNVAQLRQAVESIGRRHSRLPYHPYDQQMLVVEVDLTGLRASKKAELSTKGYFSGSRNATGRQLVRVSAPSYGEIIFSKLHPGNTNSCEVLKQTMNEVERVLGSSPHKRQRTLIRLDGGFGTDENIEWLCSCGYQFVVKGYGGGRAGKLARSVVEDAWHEGPTTGQLLAIPTQEEAPRYSRKTKTVLRRWKDAKGKLYTDYLLSTLTDLTADQIAKLYDERAGMESGIKGDKRGLGIENRRKKSFFAQEALVLLAQLSHNLLAYFKEWLLGATDARKLGMERLLREVLAMPAEARRTRRGTKLSLKVPELHPWAEALACGIGARFPPSRWRAILRKI
;
A
#
# COMPACT_ATOMS: atom_id res chain seq x y z
N MET A 1 -23.93 3.52 42.23
CA MET A 1 -24.62 4.61 41.51
C MET A 1 -23.79 4.97 40.29
N PHE A 2 -24.39 4.97 39.10
CA PHE A 2 -23.71 5.36 37.86
C PHE A 2 -24.17 6.76 37.48
N GLU A 3 -23.23 7.68 37.23
CA GLU A 3 -23.53 9.06 36.81
C GLU A 3 -22.87 9.32 35.44
N CYS A 4 -23.60 9.84 34.49
CA CYS A 4 -23.12 10.26 33.20
C CYS A 4 -23.38 11.75 32.95
N ARG A 5 -22.31 12.51 32.74
CA ARG A 5 -22.43 13.96 32.45
C ARG A 5 -21.87 14.26 31.05
N LEU A 6 -22.61 15.11 30.31
CA LEU A 6 -22.13 15.68 29.06
C LEU A 6 -21.12 16.79 29.37
N VAL A 7 -19.89 16.63 28.85
CA VAL A 7 -18.82 17.61 29.01
C VAL A 7 -18.44 18.19 27.66
N ALA A 8 -18.52 19.50 27.51
CA ALA A 8 -18.06 20.21 26.31
C ALA A 8 -16.52 20.32 26.32
N SER A 9 -15.81 19.24 26.02
CA SER A 9 -14.34 19.27 25.92
C SER A 9 -13.89 19.53 24.48
N LYS A 10 -13.42 20.77 24.21
CA LYS A 10 -12.78 21.15 22.93
C LYS A 10 -11.27 20.85 22.91
N ARG A 11 -10.77 20.07 23.85
CA ARG A 11 -9.33 19.81 24.02
C ARG A 11 -8.96 18.34 23.86
N GLN A 12 -9.91 17.44 24.00
CA GLN A 12 -9.66 16.01 23.89
C GLN A 12 -9.75 15.57 22.44
N THR A 13 -8.80 14.74 22.02
CA THR A 13 -8.76 14.07 20.72
C THR A 13 -8.57 12.57 20.92
N ALA A 14 -9.23 11.78 20.08
CA ALA A 14 -8.99 10.37 19.98
C ALA A 14 -7.77 10.04 19.08
N PHE A 15 -7.10 11.06 18.50
CA PHE A 15 -6.13 10.92 17.43
C PHE A 15 -4.84 11.72 17.66
N GLY A 16 -4.28 11.62 18.87
CA GLY A 16 -3.06 12.35 19.24
C GLY A 16 -1.87 12.07 18.32
N GLY A 17 -1.62 10.80 17.98
CA GLY A 17 -0.58 10.44 17.03
C GLY A 17 -0.81 11.01 15.63
N LEU A 18 -2.07 11.03 15.16
CA LEU A 18 -2.42 11.67 13.88
C LEU A 18 -2.22 13.19 13.92
N CYS A 19 -2.46 13.84 15.06
CA CYS A 19 -2.13 15.26 15.22
C CYS A 19 -0.64 15.52 15.08
N VAL A 20 0.22 14.62 15.57
CA VAL A 20 1.69 14.68 15.39
C VAL A 20 2.04 14.52 13.92
N LEU A 21 1.56 13.46 13.27
CA LEU A 21 1.77 13.25 11.83
C LEU A 21 1.33 14.49 11.04
N ARG A 22 0.13 15.00 11.29
CA ARG A 22 -0.39 16.15 10.54
C ARG A 22 0.46 17.40 10.73
N ARG A 23 0.98 17.63 11.93
CA ARG A 23 1.87 18.77 12.17
C ARG A 23 3.11 18.68 11.27
N TYR A 24 3.71 17.50 11.19
CA TYR A 24 4.82 17.24 10.28
C TYR A 24 4.41 17.51 8.81
N LEU A 25 3.27 16.93 8.37
CA LEU A 25 2.78 17.14 7.01
C LEU A 25 2.56 18.62 6.66
N THR A 26 2.22 19.46 7.66
CA THR A 26 2.03 20.89 7.49
C THR A 26 3.36 21.62 7.42
N ASP A 27 4.28 21.35 8.32
CA ASP A 27 5.56 22.03 8.42
C ASP A 27 6.43 21.80 7.17
N GLU A 28 6.31 20.61 6.55
CA GLU A 28 7.04 20.22 5.35
C GLU A 28 6.23 20.43 4.05
N GLY A 29 5.01 20.98 4.13
CA GLY A 29 4.17 21.23 2.94
C GLY A 29 3.78 19.96 2.16
N VAL A 30 3.80 18.79 2.79
CA VAL A 30 3.67 17.47 2.13
C VAL A 30 2.40 17.37 1.27
N LEU A 31 1.29 17.92 1.73
CA LEU A 31 -0.01 17.83 1.04
C LEU A 31 -0.30 18.97 0.07
N GLU A 32 0.61 19.93 -0.12
CA GLU A 32 0.45 21.06 -1.06
C GLU A 32 0.10 20.61 -2.49
N PRO A 33 0.72 19.53 -3.05
CA PRO A 33 0.39 19.07 -4.39
C PRO A 33 -1.10 18.73 -4.61
N LEU A 34 -1.85 18.38 -3.56
CA LEU A 34 -3.30 18.15 -3.68
C LEU A 34 -4.06 19.40 -4.14
N SER A 35 -3.50 20.60 -3.99
CA SER A 35 -4.11 21.86 -4.45
C SER A 35 -4.21 21.97 -5.98
N SER A 36 -3.43 21.17 -6.73
CA SER A 36 -3.49 21.11 -8.18
C SER A 36 -4.74 20.40 -8.72
N VAL A 37 -5.42 19.61 -7.90
CA VAL A 37 -6.62 18.88 -8.31
C VAL A 37 -7.81 19.81 -8.42
N LYS A 38 -8.28 20.06 -9.64
CA LYS A 38 -9.37 20.98 -9.95
C LYS A 38 -10.63 20.22 -10.34
N VAL A 39 -11.57 20.10 -9.43
CA VAL A 39 -12.88 19.45 -9.71
C VAL A 39 -13.91 20.53 -9.99
N ALA A 40 -14.56 20.44 -11.15
CA ALA A 40 -15.62 21.38 -11.56
C ALA A 40 -16.85 21.19 -10.66
N GLN A 41 -17.07 22.11 -9.74
CA GLN A 41 -18.25 22.15 -8.87
C GLN A 41 -18.42 23.53 -8.28
N LYS A 42 -19.66 23.87 -7.87
CA LYS A 42 -19.89 25.05 -7.05
C LYS A 42 -19.16 24.85 -5.72
N SER A 43 -18.19 25.71 -5.44
CA SER A 43 -17.44 25.71 -4.19
C SER A 43 -17.93 26.85 -3.33
N VAL A 44 -18.48 26.57 -2.17
CA VAL A 44 -19.00 27.60 -1.28
C VAL A 44 -18.10 27.71 -0.04
N GLU A 45 -17.99 26.65 0.74
CA GLU A 45 -17.27 26.68 2.03
C GLU A 45 -15.92 25.95 1.98
N HIS A 46 -15.83 24.88 1.21
CA HIS A 46 -14.64 24.01 1.13
C HIS A 46 -14.19 23.81 -0.32
N SER A 47 -12.93 24.08 -0.61
CA SER A 47 -12.33 23.80 -1.93
C SER A 47 -12.26 22.27 -2.20
N PRO A 48 -12.16 21.83 -3.47
CA PRO A 48 -11.94 20.43 -3.80
C PRO A 48 -10.74 19.83 -3.07
N ALA A 49 -9.60 20.51 -3.04
CA ALA A 49 -8.39 20.07 -2.34
C ALA A 49 -8.61 19.88 -0.82
N GLN A 50 -9.38 20.79 -0.20
CA GLN A 50 -9.75 20.65 1.20
C GLN A 50 -10.61 19.41 1.45
N LYS A 51 -11.56 19.11 0.56
CA LYS A 51 -12.42 17.92 0.67
C LYS A 51 -11.63 16.62 0.44
N LEU A 52 -10.64 16.63 -0.45
CA LEU A 52 -9.71 15.50 -0.61
C LEU A 52 -8.84 15.30 0.64
N THR A 53 -8.36 16.38 1.25
CA THR A 53 -7.65 16.31 2.53
C THR A 53 -8.56 15.79 3.65
N ASP A 54 -9.83 16.19 3.68
CA ASP A 54 -10.82 15.72 4.65
C ASP A 54 -11.10 14.21 4.45
N ALA A 55 -11.18 13.74 3.19
CA ALA A 55 -11.28 12.31 2.87
C ALA A 55 -10.04 11.53 3.30
N LEU A 56 -8.84 12.05 3.03
CA LEU A 56 -7.57 11.49 3.47
C LEU A 56 -7.49 11.39 5.00
N MET A 57 -7.90 12.44 5.71
CA MET A 57 -8.00 12.46 7.17
C MET A 57 -8.93 11.36 7.68
N GLY A 58 -10.10 11.18 7.05
CA GLY A 58 -10.99 10.07 7.37
C GLY A 58 -10.32 8.70 7.21
N ILE A 59 -9.55 8.49 6.15
CA ILE A 59 -8.79 7.25 5.94
C ILE A 59 -7.76 7.05 7.05
N LEU A 60 -6.99 8.07 7.39
CA LEU A 60 -5.96 8.03 8.44
C LEU A 60 -6.55 7.89 9.86
N CYS A 61 -7.81 8.30 10.07
CA CYS A 61 -8.56 8.00 11.30
C CYS A 61 -9.10 6.56 11.34
N GLY A 62 -8.82 5.74 10.32
CA GLY A 62 -9.34 4.37 10.23
C GLY A 62 -10.85 4.31 9.95
N CYS A 63 -11.46 5.39 9.44
CA CYS A 63 -12.85 5.35 8.95
C CYS A 63 -12.93 4.37 7.77
N LYS A 64 -13.82 3.41 7.82
CA LYS A 64 -14.01 2.42 6.73
C LYS A 64 -15.01 2.90 5.68
N ALA A 65 -15.84 3.84 6.03
CA ALA A 65 -16.81 4.46 5.12
C ALA A 65 -16.77 5.99 5.27
N ILE A 66 -17.14 6.72 4.21
CA ILE A 66 -17.08 8.19 4.21
C ILE A 66 -18.01 8.79 5.28
N TYR A 67 -19.16 8.15 5.57
CA TYR A 67 -20.11 8.65 6.58
C TYR A 67 -19.49 8.69 7.99
N GLU A 68 -18.53 7.81 8.29
CA GLU A 68 -17.86 7.81 9.59
C GLU A 68 -17.06 9.10 9.86
N THR A 69 -16.74 9.87 8.82
CA THR A 69 -16.15 11.21 8.96
C THR A 69 -17.03 12.13 9.81
N ASN A 70 -18.37 12.03 9.67
CA ASN A 70 -19.31 12.83 10.46
C ASN A 70 -19.30 12.44 11.95
N VAL A 71 -19.03 11.19 12.27
CA VAL A 71 -19.10 10.64 13.63
C VAL A 71 -17.74 10.69 14.33
N ARG A 72 -16.65 10.43 13.62
CA ARG A 72 -15.32 10.26 14.21
C ARG A 72 -14.41 11.48 14.05
N VAL A 73 -14.51 12.20 12.91
CA VAL A 73 -13.59 13.29 12.58
C VAL A 73 -14.19 14.66 12.89
N ARG A 74 -15.45 14.91 12.48
CA ARG A 74 -16.10 16.20 12.69
C ARG A 74 -16.35 16.59 14.16
N PRO A 75 -16.59 15.65 15.09
CA PRO A 75 -16.67 15.98 16.51
C PRO A 75 -15.31 16.28 17.16
N ASP A 76 -14.19 15.81 16.56
CA ASP A 76 -12.84 15.96 17.11
C ASP A 76 -12.25 17.33 16.71
N VAL A 77 -12.56 18.35 17.53
CA VAL A 77 -12.11 19.72 17.30
C VAL A 77 -10.58 19.88 17.24
N PRO A 78 -9.78 19.28 18.16
CA PRO A 78 -8.33 19.39 18.10
C PRO A 78 -7.74 18.78 16.83
N LEU A 79 -8.27 17.66 16.36
CA LEU A 79 -7.83 17.03 15.12
C LEU A 79 -8.10 17.94 13.92
N GLN A 80 -9.31 18.53 13.83
CA GLN A 80 -9.62 19.48 12.77
C GLN A 80 -8.66 20.67 12.78
N GLN A 81 -8.38 21.21 13.95
CA GLN A 81 -7.44 22.33 14.12
C GLN A 81 -6.00 21.93 13.74
N ALA A 82 -5.57 20.73 14.07
CA ALA A 82 -4.27 20.20 13.64
C ALA A 82 -4.16 20.17 12.10
N PHE A 83 -5.24 19.85 11.41
CA PHE A 83 -5.33 19.90 9.94
C PHE A 83 -5.59 21.30 9.37
N GLY A 84 -5.54 22.37 10.20
CA GLY A 84 -5.79 23.75 9.76
C GLY A 84 -7.24 24.01 9.34
N ARG A 85 -8.16 23.18 9.79
CA ARG A 85 -9.58 23.28 9.44
C ARG A 85 -10.35 23.95 10.56
N LYS A 86 -11.22 24.90 10.22
CA LYS A 86 -12.25 25.40 11.17
C LYS A 86 -13.32 24.32 11.35
N ARG A 87 -13.72 23.71 10.25
CA ARG A 87 -14.68 22.62 10.19
C ARG A 87 -14.35 21.69 9.03
N VAL A 88 -14.37 20.40 9.25
CA VAL A 88 -14.24 19.37 8.22
C VAL A 88 -15.52 19.28 7.42
N ALA A 89 -15.41 19.11 6.11
CA ALA A 89 -16.56 19.00 5.21
C ALA A 89 -17.45 17.82 5.62
N GLU A 90 -18.74 17.98 5.40
CA GLU A 90 -19.70 16.91 5.63
C GLU A 90 -19.52 15.77 4.64
N GLN A 91 -19.80 14.55 5.08
CA GLN A 91 -19.61 13.35 4.28
C GLN A 91 -20.29 13.44 2.91
N SER A 92 -21.52 13.99 2.84
CA SER A 92 -22.25 14.21 1.61
C SER A 92 -21.54 15.15 0.64
N THR A 93 -20.83 16.16 1.18
CA THR A 93 -20.06 17.15 0.42
C THR A 93 -18.76 16.53 -0.12
N ILE A 94 -18.08 15.73 0.70
CA ILE A 94 -16.90 14.94 0.27
C ILE A 94 -17.33 13.97 -0.82
N GLN A 95 -18.46 13.27 -0.62
CA GLN A 95 -18.98 12.32 -1.58
C GLN A 95 -19.28 12.95 -2.93
N ARG A 96 -20.00 14.08 -2.95
CA ARG A 96 -20.30 14.82 -4.20
C ARG A 96 -19.05 15.24 -4.95
N THR A 97 -17.99 15.63 -4.23
CA THR A 97 -16.72 15.96 -4.87
C THR A 97 -16.08 14.74 -5.54
N LEU A 98 -16.06 13.59 -4.86
CA LEU A 98 -15.54 12.36 -5.43
C LEU A 98 -16.38 11.87 -6.61
N ASP A 99 -17.72 11.95 -6.51
CA ASP A 99 -18.62 11.51 -7.56
C ASP A 99 -18.57 12.42 -8.82
N ALA A 100 -18.04 13.65 -8.68
CA ALA A 100 -17.77 14.57 -9.80
C ALA A 100 -16.39 14.36 -10.46
N PHE A 101 -15.60 13.38 -10.03
CA PHE A 101 -14.31 13.10 -10.64
C PHE A 101 -14.47 12.60 -12.06
N THR A 102 -13.66 13.16 -12.96
CA THR A 102 -13.44 12.73 -14.33
C THR A 102 -12.08 12.03 -14.46
N GLU A 103 -11.78 11.45 -15.60
CA GLU A 103 -10.45 10.88 -15.91
C GLU A 103 -9.35 11.92 -15.71
N HIS A 104 -9.58 13.16 -16.17
CA HIS A 104 -8.65 14.27 -15.98
C HIS A 104 -8.36 14.55 -14.50
N ASN A 105 -9.38 14.53 -13.63
CA ASN A 105 -9.19 14.73 -12.20
C ASN A 105 -8.41 13.59 -11.55
N VAL A 106 -8.63 12.34 -12.00
CA VAL A 106 -7.82 11.18 -11.57
C VAL A 106 -6.36 11.37 -11.97
N ALA A 107 -6.09 11.82 -13.21
CA ALA A 107 -4.74 12.11 -13.66
C ALA A 107 -4.06 13.21 -12.81
N GLN A 108 -4.77 14.30 -12.50
CA GLN A 108 -4.28 15.36 -11.59
C GLN A 108 -3.97 14.80 -10.20
N LEU A 109 -4.86 13.99 -9.61
CA LEU A 109 -4.64 13.41 -8.30
C LEU A 109 -3.45 12.44 -8.32
N ARG A 110 -3.28 11.65 -9.38
CA ARG A 110 -2.14 10.76 -9.58
C ARG A 110 -0.83 11.56 -9.60
N GLN A 111 -0.77 12.64 -10.38
CA GLN A 111 0.39 13.54 -10.42
C GLN A 111 0.71 14.14 -9.04
N ALA A 112 -0.31 14.53 -8.28
CA ALA A 112 -0.13 15.04 -6.92
C ALA A 112 0.47 13.97 -5.99
N VAL A 113 -0.05 12.73 -6.02
CA VAL A 113 0.47 11.59 -5.23
C VAL A 113 1.92 11.28 -5.62
N GLU A 114 2.23 11.26 -6.91
CA GLU A 114 3.59 11.04 -7.41
C GLU A 114 4.56 12.17 -7.03
N SER A 115 4.08 13.42 -7.06
CA SER A 115 4.89 14.58 -6.62
C SER A 115 5.24 14.48 -5.14
N ILE A 116 4.28 14.06 -4.30
CA ILE A 116 4.51 13.78 -2.88
C ILE A 116 5.54 12.67 -2.72
N GLY A 117 5.37 11.57 -3.44
CA GLY A 117 6.31 10.45 -3.43
C GLY A 117 7.73 10.87 -3.81
N ARG A 118 7.90 11.62 -4.90
CA ARG A 118 9.23 12.09 -5.35
C ARG A 118 9.97 12.92 -4.30
N ARG A 119 9.25 13.70 -3.48
CA ARG A 119 9.85 14.57 -2.45
C ARG A 119 10.14 13.86 -1.14
N HIS A 120 9.32 12.86 -0.79
CA HIS A 120 9.30 12.32 0.58
C HIS A 120 9.61 10.82 0.65
N SER A 121 9.59 10.09 -0.48
CA SER A 121 9.99 8.70 -0.57
C SER A 121 11.51 8.56 -0.59
N ARG A 122 12.00 7.41 -0.12
CA ARG A 122 13.41 7.00 -0.27
C ARG A 122 13.67 6.26 -1.58
N LEU A 123 12.64 5.83 -2.28
CA LEU A 123 12.75 5.09 -3.54
C LEU A 123 13.59 5.80 -4.62
N PRO A 124 13.48 7.15 -4.83
CA PRO A 124 14.33 7.86 -5.79
C PRO A 124 15.82 7.77 -5.49
N TYR A 125 16.18 7.53 -4.22
CA TYR A 125 17.55 7.45 -3.72
C TYR A 125 18.00 5.99 -3.47
N HIS A 126 17.30 5.01 -4.06
CA HIS A 126 17.66 3.61 -3.93
C HIS A 126 19.08 3.35 -4.47
N PRO A 127 19.98 2.72 -3.67
CA PRO A 127 21.36 2.49 -4.06
C PRO A 127 21.49 1.27 -5.01
N TYR A 128 21.10 1.45 -6.27
CA TYR A 128 21.08 0.38 -7.28
C TYR A 128 22.44 -0.32 -7.46
N ASP A 129 23.57 0.37 -7.22
CA ASP A 129 24.89 -0.24 -7.33
C ASP A 129 25.20 -1.24 -6.20
N GLN A 130 24.55 -1.07 -5.04
CA GLN A 130 24.79 -1.90 -3.85
C GLN A 130 23.78 -3.06 -3.74
N GLN A 131 22.52 -2.81 -4.09
CA GLN A 131 21.44 -3.78 -3.92
C GLN A 131 20.39 -3.68 -5.03
N MET A 132 19.69 -4.77 -5.29
CA MET A 132 18.56 -4.77 -6.21
C MET A 132 17.34 -4.14 -5.57
N LEU A 133 16.61 -3.31 -6.32
CA LEU A 133 15.27 -2.89 -5.93
C LEU A 133 14.29 -4.05 -6.16
N VAL A 134 13.67 -4.52 -5.10
CA VAL A 134 12.58 -5.51 -5.21
C VAL A 134 11.28 -4.79 -5.51
N VAL A 135 10.60 -5.21 -6.57
CA VAL A 135 9.28 -4.71 -6.99
C VAL A 135 8.31 -5.87 -7.09
N GLU A 136 7.16 -5.73 -6.45
CA GLU A 136 6.09 -6.72 -6.49
C GLU A 136 4.86 -6.17 -7.17
N VAL A 137 4.29 -6.95 -8.08
CA VAL A 137 3.03 -6.63 -8.78
C VAL A 137 1.97 -7.62 -8.37
N ASP A 138 0.81 -7.13 -8.03
CA ASP A 138 -0.36 -7.94 -7.70
C ASP A 138 -1.63 -7.38 -8.33
N LEU A 139 -2.56 -8.26 -8.65
CA LEU A 139 -3.89 -7.92 -9.13
C LEU A 139 -4.94 -8.47 -8.14
N THR A 140 -5.63 -7.57 -7.47
CA THR A 140 -6.59 -7.95 -6.43
C THR A 140 -7.99 -7.46 -6.73
N GLY A 141 -8.99 -8.32 -6.52
CA GLY A 141 -10.39 -7.98 -6.75
C GLY A 141 -10.98 -7.09 -5.66
N LEU A 142 -11.70 -6.07 -6.08
CA LEU A 142 -12.56 -5.21 -5.25
C LEU A 142 -14.02 -5.45 -5.65
N ARG A 143 -14.77 -6.14 -4.79
CA ARG A 143 -16.19 -6.43 -5.05
C ARG A 143 -17.00 -5.14 -5.12
N ALA A 144 -17.88 -5.03 -6.11
CA ALA A 144 -18.78 -3.91 -6.30
C ALA A 144 -20.16 -4.38 -6.77
N SER A 145 -21.17 -3.53 -6.63
CA SER A 145 -22.50 -3.78 -7.16
C SER A 145 -22.45 -3.94 -8.68
N LYS A 146 -23.31 -4.79 -9.24
CA LYS A 146 -23.51 -4.93 -10.68
C LYS A 146 -23.89 -3.61 -11.38
N LYS A 147 -24.47 -2.66 -10.62
CA LYS A 147 -24.84 -1.32 -11.11
C LYS A 147 -23.69 -0.30 -11.07
N ALA A 148 -22.50 -0.70 -10.60
CA ALA A 148 -21.34 0.19 -10.60
C ALA A 148 -20.65 0.14 -11.97
N GLU A 149 -20.13 1.27 -12.43
CA GLU A 149 -19.43 1.39 -13.71
C GLU A 149 -18.24 0.43 -13.77
N LEU A 150 -18.06 -0.26 -14.88
CA LEU A 150 -17.00 -1.25 -15.12
C LEU A 150 -16.94 -2.38 -14.08
N SER A 151 -18.03 -2.59 -13.33
CA SER A 151 -18.18 -3.75 -12.44
C SER A 151 -18.64 -4.94 -13.27
N THR A 152 -17.70 -5.78 -13.64
CA THR A 152 -17.94 -6.96 -14.48
C THR A 152 -17.72 -8.25 -13.69
N LYS A 153 -18.20 -9.38 -14.22
CA LYS A 153 -17.91 -10.71 -13.66
C LYS A 153 -16.41 -11.00 -13.81
N GLY A 154 -15.81 -11.59 -12.79
CA GLY A 154 -14.40 -11.95 -12.80
C GLY A 154 -14.03 -12.87 -11.65
N TYR A 155 -12.73 -13.08 -11.47
CA TYR A 155 -12.20 -13.83 -10.33
C TYR A 155 -11.98 -12.89 -9.15
N PHE A 156 -12.66 -13.17 -8.06
CA PHE A 156 -12.50 -12.44 -6.80
C PHE A 156 -12.24 -13.44 -5.68
N SER A 157 -11.07 -13.47 -5.13
CA SER A 157 -10.56 -14.36 -4.07
C SER A 157 -11.64 -15.28 -3.44
N GLY A 158 -11.61 -16.56 -3.78
CA GLY A 158 -12.57 -17.55 -3.28
C GLY A 158 -13.98 -17.49 -3.90
N SER A 159 -14.25 -16.61 -4.86
CA SER A 159 -15.57 -16.48 -5.51
C SER A 159 -15.44 -16.29 -7.01
N ARG A 160 -15.65 -17.36 -7.76
CA ARG A 160 -15.81 -17.29 -9.22
C ARG A 160 -17.12 -16.59 -9.56
N ASN A 161 -17.13 -15.81 -10.66
CA ASN A 161 -18.30 -15.09 -11.16
C ASN A 161 -18.88 -14.00 -10.23
N ALA A 162 -18.18 -13.57 -9.21
CA ALA A 162 -18.54 -12.36 -8.47
C ALA A 162 -18.38 -11.13 -9.40
N THR A 163 -19.02 -10.02 -9.05
CA THR A 163 -18.90 -8.76 -9.78
C THR A 163 -18.06 -7.76 -9.00
N GLY A 164 -17.31 -6.96 -9.73
CA GLY A 164 -16.44 -5.94 -9.12
C GLY A 164 -15.47 -5.35 -10.13
N ARG A 165 -14.39 -4.82 -9.62
CA ARG A 165 -13.28 -4.22 -10.36
C ARG A 165 -11.97 -4.85 -9.91
N GLN A 166 -10.96 -4.85 -10.75
CA GLN A 166 -9.62 -5.30 -10.41
C GLN A 166 -8.73 -4.11 -10.08
N LEU A 167 -7.94 -4.25 -9.03
CA LEU A 167 -6.95 -3.26 -8.61
C LEU A 167 -5.56 -3.86 -8.85
N VAL A 168 -4.81 -3.29 -9.81
CA VAL A 168 -3.39 -3.56 -9.89
C VAL A 168 -2.65 -2.67 -8.89
N ARG A 169 -1.72 -3.28 -8.17
CA ARG A 169 -0.85 -2.61 -7.19
C ARG A 169 0.58 -3.02 -7.41
N VAL A 170 1.47 -2.04 -7.39
CA VAL A 170 2.91 -2.23 -7.43
C VAL A 170 3.52 -1.65 -6.17
N SER A 171 4.32 -2.44 -5.47
CA SER A 171 4.97 -2.04 -4.22
C SER A 171 6.47 -2.31 -4.23
N ALA A 172 7.18 -1.57 -3.38
CA ALA A 172 8.57 -1.79 -3.03
C ALA A 172 8.65 -2.26 -1.58
N PRO A 173 8.68 -3.58 -1.31
CA PRO A 173 8.60 -4.14 0.05
C PRO A 173 9.69 -3.63 0.99
N SER A 174 10.91 -3.46 0.50
CA SER A 174 12.05 -2.95 1.29
C SER A 174 11.81 -1.56 1.89
N TYR A 175 10.92 -0.78 1.28
CA TYR A 175 10.52 0.56 1.74
C TYR A 175 9.14 0.57 2.38
N GLY A 176 8.37 -0.52 2.21
CA GLY A 176 6.97 -0.57 2.62
C GLY A 176 6.09 0.43 1.87
N GLU A 177 6.46 0.79 0.63
CA GLU A 177 5.80 1.82 -0.16
C GLU A 177 5.06 1.24 -1.37
N ILE A 178 3.96 1.87 -1.77
CA ILE A 178 3.24 1.60 -3.00
C ILE A 178 3.75 2.56 -4.08
N ILE A 179 4.31 2.02 -5.16
CA ILE A 179 4.81 2.79 -6.30
C ILE A 179 3.65 3.25 -7.18
N PHE A 180 2.73 2.32 -7.47
CA PHE A 180 1.64 2.56 -8.42
C PHE A 180 0.40 1.76 -8.06
N SER A 181 -0.79 2.33 -8.32
CA SER A 181 -2.08 1.65 -8.22
C SER A 181 -3.00 2.13 -9.35
N LYS A 182 -3.72 1.20 -9.97
CA LYS A 182 -4.71 1.51 -11.01
C LYS A 182 -5.89 0.55 -10.93
N LEU A 183 -7.08 1.10 -11.14
CA LEU A 183 -8.31 0.34 -11.19
C LEU A 183 -8.60 -0.12 -12.61
N HIS A 184 -9.14 -1.33 -12.76
CA HIS A 184 -9.50 -1.94 -14.03
C HIS A 184 -10.90 -2.57 -13.96
N PRO A 185 -11.57 -2.85 -15.11
CA PRO A 185 -12.80 -3.64 -15.14
C PRO A 185 -12.63 -4.99 -14.44
N GLY A 186 -13.72 -5.57 -13.93
CA GLY A 186 -13.65 -6.78 -13.11
C GLY A 186 -13.22 -8.05 -13.84
N ASN A 187 -13.35 -8.08 -15.19
CA ASN A 187 -12.93 -9.20 -16.04
C ASN A 187 -11.44 -9.11 -16.48
N THR A 188 -10.73 -8.08 -16.07
CA THR A 188 -9.31 -7.91 -16.40
C THR A 188 -8.46 -9.02 -15.76
N ASN A 189 -7.55 -9.59 -16.56
CA ASN A 189 -6.63 -10.64 -16.13
C ASN A 189 -5.24 -10.07 -15.84
N SER A 190 -4.50 -10.74 -14.95
CA SER A 190 -3.17 -10.31 -14.53
C SER A 190 -2.19 -10.19 -15.71
N CYS A 191 -2.23 -11.15 -16.64
CA CYS A 191 -1.32 -11.17 -17.81
C CYS A 191 -1.49 -9.95 -18.74
N GLU A 192 -2.70 -9.40 -18.84
CA GLU A 192 -3.01 -8.29 -19.75
C GLU A 192 -2.47 -6.95 -19.25
N VAL A 193 -2.34 -6.78 -17.94
CA VAL A 193 -2.01 -5.47 -17.34
C VAL A 193 -0.52 -5.27 -17.06
N LEU A 194 0.31 -6.32 -17.10
CA LEU A 194 1.71 -6.26 -16.65
C LEU A 194 2.51 -5.21 -17.42
N LYS A 195 2.52 -5.27 -18.74
CA LYS A 195 3.34 -4.38 -19.60
C LYS A 195 3.00 -2.92 -19.37
N GLN A 196 1.70 -2.59 -19.41
CA GLN A 196 1.23 -1.22 -19.17
C GLN A 196 1.59 -0.76 -17.75
N THR A 197 1.40 -1.62 -16.75
CA THR A 197 1.71 -1.31 -15.35
C THR A 197 3.20 -1.02 -15.17
N MET A 198 4.07 -1.84 -15.74
CA MET A 198 5.51 -1.65 -15.62
C MET A 198 6.01 -0.40 -16.35
N ASN A 199 5.41 -0.02 -17.49
CA ASN A 199 5.71 1.25 -18.16
C ASN A 199 5.42 2.45 -17.25
N GLU A 200 4.31 2.41 -16.50
CA GLU A 200 4.00 3.45 -15.52
C GLU A 200 4.98 3.45 -14.34
N VAL A 201 5.38 2.28 -13.85
CA VAL A 201 6.39 2.14 -12.80
C VAL A 201 7.73 2.73 -13.25
N GLU A 202 8.15 2.43 -14.49
CA GLU A 202 9.36 3.00 -15.09
C GLU A 202 9.33 4.52 -15.13
N ARG A 203 8.19 5.08 -15.54
CA ARG A 203 7.96 6.54 -15.57
C ARG A 203 8.07 7.15 -14.17
N VAL A 204 7.47 6.50 -13.16
CA VAL A 204 7.50 6.99 -11.77
C VAL A 204 8.91 6.93 -11.17
N LEU A 205 9.64 5.82 -11.42
CA LEU A 205 10.99 5.59 -10.88
C LEU A 205 12.10 6.26 -11.70
N GLY A 206 11.78 6.79 -12.89
CA GLY A 206 12.80 7.29 -13.83
C GLY A 206 13.78 6.17 -14.20
N SER A 207 13.23 5.02 -14.67
CA SER A 207 14.03 3.84 -14.95
C SER A 207 14.95 4.02 -16.16
N SER A 208 16.16 3.50 -16.05
CA SER A 208 17.15 3.40 -17.11
C SER A 208 17.47 1.92 -17.36
N PRO A 209 18.16 1.55 -18.44
CA PRO A 209 18.61 0.15 -18.66
C PRO A 209 19.38 -0.41 -17.45
N HIS A 210 20.27 0.37 -16.85
CA HIS A 210 21.01 -0.01 -15.64
C HIS A 210 20.05 -0.28 -14.46
N LYS A 211 19.09 0.60 -14.19
CA LYS A 211 18.11 0.40 -13.11
C LYS A 211 17.25 -0.83 -13.34
N ARG A 212 16.84 -1.14 -14.60
CA ARG A 212 16.08 -2.37 -14.91
C ARG A 212 16.89 -3.62 -14.57
N GLN A 213 18.16 -3.68 -14.94
CA GLN A 213 19.05 -4.80 -14.62
C GLN A 213 19.27 -4.99 -13.11
N ARG A 214 19.09 -3.93 -12.33
CA ARG A 214 19.17 -3.90 -10.85
C ARG A 214 17.82 -3.89 -10.17
N THR A 215 16.73 -4.22 -10.90
CA THR A 215 15.39 -4.38 -10.35
C THR A 215 14.96 -5.84 -10.43
N LEU A 216 14.60 -6.41 -9.28
CA LEU A 216 14.06 -7.76 -9.14
C LEU A 216 12.54 -7.70 -9.08
N ILE A 217 11.86 -8.22 -10.10
CA ILE A 217 10.41 -8.28 -10.17
C ILE A 217 9.92 -9.63 -9.63
N ARG A 218 8.99 -9.60 -8.68
CA ARG A 218 8.33 -10.80 -8.13
C ARG A 218 6.86 -10.81 -8.55
N LEU A 219 6.44 -11.90 -9.20
CA LEU A 219 5.08 -12.05 -9.75
C LEU A 219 4.45 -13.39 -9.37
N ASP A 220 3.13 -13.40 -9.23
CA ASP A 220 2.38 -14.64 -9.11
C ASP A 220 2.14 -15.32 -10.47
N GLY A 221 1.54 -16.53 -10.42
CA GLY A 221 1.29 -17.32 -11.63
C GLY A 221 0.32 -16.68 -12.62
N GLY A 222 -0.51 -15.73 -12.18
CA GLY A 222 -1.42 -15.01 -13.08
C GLY A 222 -0.70 -14.11 -14.09
N PHE A 223 0.51 -13.67 -13.76
CA PHE A 223 1.37 -12.86 -14.64
C PHE A 223 2.39 -13.70 -15.44
N GLY A 224 2.64 -14.96 -15.04
CA GLY A 224 3.75 -15.77 -15.52
C GLY A 224 3.53 -16.46 -16.87
N THR A 225 2.87 -15.82 -17.83
CA THR A 225 2.73 -16.31 -19.21
C THR A 225 4.05 -16.18 -19.98
N ASP A 226 4.29 -17.04 -20.97
CA ASP A 226 5.51 -17.00 -21.78
C ASP A 226 5.72 -15.62 -22.43
N GLU A 227 4.65 -14.99 -22.89
CA GLU A 227 4.70 -13.64 -23.47
C GLU A 227 5.20 -12.58 -22.48
N ASN A 228 4.74 -12.64 -21.23
CA ASN A 228 5.18 -11.72 -20.19
C ASN A 228 6.61 -11.99 -19.75
N ILE A 229 7.00 -13.27 -19.64
CA ILE A 229 8.38 -13.65 -19.31
C ILE A 229 9.35 -13.18 -20.40
N GLU A 230 9.02 -13.43 -21.68
CA GLU A 230 9.85 -12.97 -22.80
C GLU A 230 9.96 -11.44 -22.83
N TRP A 231 8.85 -10.73 -22.56
CA TRP A 231 8.90 -9.29 -22.43
C TRP A 231 9.81 -8.80 -21.29
N LEU A 232 9.74 -9.43 -20.11
CA LEU A 232 10.64 -9.10 -19.00
C LEU A 232 12.11 -9.36 -19.36
N CYS A 233 12.39 -10.45 -20.08
CA CYS A 233 13.71 -10.77 -20.60
C CYS A 233 14.21 -9.67 -21.55
N SER A 234 13.39 -9.27 -22.52
CA SER A 234 13.75 -8.24 -23.52
C SER A 234 13.96 -6.86 -22.88
N CYS A 235 13.23 -6.53 -21.82
CA CYS A 235 13.43 -5.28 -21.05
C CYS A 235 14.66 -5.28 -20.16
N GLY A 236 15.27 -6.45 -19.91
CA GLY A 236 16.48 -6.59 -19.10
C GLY A 236 16.24 -6.68 -17.58
N TYR A 237 15.00 -6.90 -17.14
CA TYR A 237 14.69 -7.08 -15.71
C TYR A 237 15.26 -8.37 -15.14
N GLN A 238 15.59 -8.36 -13.86
CA GLN A 238 15.70 -9.57 -13.06
C GLN A 238 14.31 -9.95 -12.53
N PHE A 239 14.03 -11.25 -12.44
CA PHE A 239 12.74 -11.68 -11.92
C PHE A 239 12.78 -13.04 -11.21
N VAL A 240 11.80 -13.23 -10.32
CA VAL A 240 11.36 -14.52 -9.81
C VAL A 240 9.84 -14.57 -9.96
N VAL A 241 9.37 -15.43 -10.85
CA VAL A 241 7.96 -15.49 -11.25
C VAL A 241 7.46 -16.92 -11.15
N LYS A 242 6.26 -17.10 -10.57
CA LYS A 242 5.57 -18.38 -10.69
C LYS A 242 5.05 -18.54 -12.11
N GLY A 243 5.42 -19.64 -12.76
CA GLY A 243 5.00 -19.90 -14.14
C GLY A 243 3.49 -20.17 -14.25
N TYR A 244 2.93 -19.78 -15.37
CA TYR A 244 1.51 -19.96 -15.67
C TYR A 244 1.19 -21.42 -16.02
N GLY A 245 0.07 -21.93 -15.46
CA GLY A 245 -0.53 -23.21 -15.86
C GLY A 245 0.02 -24.46 -15.15
N GLY A 246 -0.84 -25.08 -14.34
CA GLY A 246 -0.54 -26.33 -13.62
C GLY A 246 -0.23 -27.54 -14.55
N GLY A 247 -0.74 -27.53 -15.78
CA GLY A 247 -0.45 -28.58 -16.76
C GLY A 247 1.03 -28.65 -17.16
N ARG A 248 1.69 -27.48 -17.33
CA ARG A 248 3.15 -27.43 -17.58
C ARG A 248 3.93 -27.90 -16.37
N ALA A 249 3.55 -27.45 -15.15
CA ALA A 249 4.18 -27.91 -13.92
C ALA A 249 4.17 -29.43 -13.80
N GLY A 250 3.03 -30.06 -14.12
CA GLY A 250 2.89 -31.52 -14.11
C GLY A 250 3.74 -32.24 -15.18
N LYS A 251 3.91 -31.65 -16.37
CA LYS A 251 4.83 -32.18 -17.40
C LYS A 251 6.28 -32.12 -16.94
N LEU A 252 6.71 -30.95 -16.47
CA LEU A 252 8.06 -30.74 -15.95
C LEU A 252 8.38 -31.68 -14.76
N ALA A 253 7.42 -31.89 -13.87
CA ALA A 253 7.62 -32.78 -12.71
C ALA A 253 7.83 -34.25 -13.12
N ARG A 254 7.25 -34.70 -14.23
CA ARG A 254 7.46 -36.08 -14.75
C ARG A 254 8.84 -36.29 -15.37
N SER A 255 9.54 -35.22 -15.77
CA SER A 255 10.92 -35.33 -16.28
C SER A 255 11.96 -35.43 -15.17
N VAL A 256 11.56 -35.28 -13.91
CA VAL A 256 12.46 -35.32 -12.75
C VAL A 256 12.34 -36.69 -12.05
N VAL A 257 13.48 -37.36 -11.88
CA VAL A 257 13.56 -38.60 -11.10
C VAL A 257 13.28 -38.34 -9.62
N GLU A 258 12.67 -39.29 -8.92
CA GLU A 258 12.20 -39.07 -7.55
C GLU A 258 13.34 -38.68 -6.59
N ASP A 259 14.52 -39.23 -6.73
CA ASP A 259 15.70 -38.96 -5.90
C ASP A 259 16.28 -37.54 -6.11
N ALA A 260 15.88 -36.83 -7.18
CA ALA A 260 16.31 -35.46 -7.42
C ALA A 260 15.46 -34.41 -6.65
N TRP A 261 14.39 -34.85 -5.98
CA TRP A 261 13.60 -34.00 -5.12
C TRP A 261 14.22 -33.91 -3.73
N HIS A 262 14.48 -32.69 -3.26
CA HIS A 262 15.03 -32.43 -1.93
C HIS A 262 14.12 -31.47 -1.14
N GLU A 263 14.24 -31.46 0.17
CA GLU A 263 13.49 -30.56 1.03
C GLU A 263 13.86 -29.08 0.75
N GLY A 264 12.85 -28.25 0.56
CA GLY A 264 13.01 -26.81 0.35
C GLY A 264 13.01 -26.03 1.67
N PRO A 265 13.17 -24.70 1.60
CA PRO A 265 13.23 -23.82 2.77
C PRO A 265 11.92 -23.74 3.55
N THR A 266 10.79 -24.09 2.93
CA THR A 266 9.48 -24.15 3.57
C THR A 266 9.13 -25.59 3.94
N THR A 267 8.82 -25.83 5.21
CA THR A 267 8.50 -27.17 5.72
C THR A 267 7.42 -27.87 4.88
N GLY A 268 7.69 -29.11 4.47
CA GLY A 268 6.80 -29.91 3.64
C GLY A 268 6.77 -29.55 2.16
N GLN A 269 7.66 -28.67 1.70
CA GLN A 269 7.87 -28.34 0.31
C GLN A 269 9.10 -29.11 -0.21
N LEU A 270 8.96 -29.75 -1.35
CA LEU A 270 10.06 -30.36 -2.08
C LEU A 270 10.41 -29.53 -3.30
N LEU A 271 11.69 -29.42 -3.60
CA LEU A 271 12.22 -28.69 -4.75
C LEU A 271 12.96 -29.64 -5.69
N ALA A 272 12.93 -29.33 -6.99
CA ALA A 272 13.75 -29.99 -8.01
C ALA A 272 14.02 -29.03 -9.18
N ILE A 273 15.03 -29.36 -9.96
CA ILE A 273 15.34 -28.67 -11.22
C ILE A 273 15.04 -29.66 -12.36
N PRO A 274 14.14 -29.29 -13.31
CA PRO A 274 13.86 -30.13 -14.47
C PRO A 274 15.06 -30.18 -15.41
N THR A 275 15.08 -31.14 -16.34
CA THR A 275 16.10 -31.21 -17.38
C THR A 275 16.07 -29.94 -18.25
N GLN A 276 17.22 -29.59 -18.83
CA GLN A 276 17.34 -28.41 -19.71
C GLN A 276 16.50 -28.52 -20.99
N GLU A 277 16.22 -29.71 -21.46
CA GLU A 277 15.42 -29.96 -22.66
C GLU A 277 13.97 -29.66 -22.45
N GLU A 278 13.43 -29.95 -21.27
CA GLU A 278 12.04 -29.74 -20.89
C GLU A 278 11.76 -28.32 -20.33
N ALA A 279 12.79 -27.63 -19.84
CA ALA A 279 12.65 -26.30 -19.28
C ALA A 279 12.26 -25.27 -20.36
N PRO A 280 11.38 -24.31 -20.06
CA PRO A 280 11.05 -23.22 -20.98
C PRO A 280 12.30 -22.42 -21.37
N ARG A 281 12.41 -22.04 -22.65
CA ARG A 281 13.52 -21.24 -23.18
C ARG A 281 13.03 -19.87 -23.58
N TYR A 282 13.78 -18.85 -23.22
CA TYR A 282 13.50 -17.43 -23.49
C TYR A 282 14.76 -16.77 -24.08
N SER A 283 14.63 -15.51 -24.53
CA SER A 283 15.75 -14.74 -25.10
C SER A 283 16.90 -14.52 -24.09
N ARG A 284 16.64 -14.63 -22.80
CA ARG A 284 17.67 -14.67 -21.74
C ARG A 284 17.64 -16.03 -21.03
N LYS A 285 18.83 -16.44 -20.56
CA LYS A 285 18.96 -17.65 -19.76
C LYS A 285 18.13 -17.52 -18.49
N THR A 286 17.31 -18.54 -18.24
CA THR A 286 16.47 -18.66 -17.03
C THR A 286 16.73 -20.00 -16.34
N LYS A 287 16.55 -20.01 -15.03
CA LYS A 287 16.50 -21.23 -14.21
C LYS A 287 15.06 -21.54 -13.87
N THR A 288 14.65 -22.78 -14.05
CA THR A 288 13.36 -23.32 -13.67
C THR A 288 13.51 -24.11 -12.37
N VAL A 289 12.70 -23.83 -11.37
CA VAL A 289 12.65 -24.55 -10.09
C VAL A 289 11.25 -25.10 -9.90
N LEU A 290 11.13 -26.41 -9.84
CA LEU A 290 9.87 -27.10 -9.50
C LEU A 290 9.66 -27.07 -8.00
N ARG A 291 8.41 -26.90 -7.59
CA ARG A 291 8.00 -26.99 -6.18
C ARG A 291 6.83 -27.97 -6.07
N ARG A 292 6.88 -28.85 -5.07
CA ARG A 292 5.85 -29.85 -4.80
C ARG A 292 5.53 -29.87 -3.30
N TRP A 293 4.27 -29.86 -2.94
CA TRP A 293 3.80 -29.94 -1.55
C TRP A 293 2.43 -30.61 -1.45
N LYS A 294 2.08 -31.06 -0.24
CA LYS A 294 0.75 -31.59 0.06
C LYS A 294 -0.04 -30.58 0.90
N ASP A 295 -1.31 -30.42 0.61
CA ASP A 295 -2.21 -29.65 1.48
C ASP A 295 -2.60 -30.46 2.74
N ALA A 296 -3.35 -29.83 3.65
CA ALA A 296 -3.83 -30.48 4.88
C ALA A 296 -4.71 -31.72 4.64
N LYS A 297 -5.21 -31.92 3.42
CA LYS A 297 -6.00 -33.09 3.00
C LYS A 297 -5.15 -34.13 2.28
N GLY A 298 -3.85 -33.97 2.22
CA GLY A 298 -2.92 -34.86 1.54
C GLY A 298 -2.90 -34.73 0.01
N LYS A 299 -3.63 -33.79 -0.57
CA LYS A 299 -3.63 -33.56 -2.01
C LYS A 299 -2.33 -32.92 -2.45
N LEU A 300 -1.68 -33.54 -3.44
CA LEU A 300 -0.42 -33.10 -4.02
C LEU A 300 -0.64 -31.92 -4.96
N TYR A 301 0.16 -30.88 -4.78
CA TYR A 301 0.26 -29.72 -5.65
C TYR A 301 1.66 -29.60 -6.20
N THR A 302 1.75 -29.13 -7.45
CA THR A 302 3.01 -28.86 -8.11
C THR A 302 2.89 -27.53 -8.86
N ASP A 303 3.90 -26.68 -8.72
CA ASP A 303 4.09 -25.49 -9.52
C ASP A 303 5.58 -25.33 -9.90
N TYR A 304 5.91 -24.28 -10.63
CA TYR A 304 7.28 -23.99 -10.98
C TYR A 304 7.55 -22.49 -10.92
N LEU A 305 8.78 -22.16 -10.57
CA LEU A 305 9.32 -20.81 -10.59
C LEU A 305 10.28 -20.65 -11.77
N LEU A 306 10.26 -19.47 -12.36
CA LEU A 306 11.20 -19.03 -13.38
C LEU A 306 12.00 -17.85 -12.81
N SER A 307 13.33 -17.89 -13.00
CA SER A 307 14.21 -16.82 -12.53
C SER A 307 15.35 -16.57 -13.52
N THR A 308 15.69 -15.30 -13.70
CA THR A 308 16.92 -14.87 -14.40
C THR A 308 18.16 -14.91 -13.49
N LEU A 309 17.98 -15.13 -12.19
CA LEU A 309 19.09 -15.26 -11.22
C LEU A 309 19.64 -16.69 -11.25
N THR A 310 20.32 -17.04 -12.34
CA THR A 310 20.74 -18.42 -12.64
C THR A 310 21.83 -18.95 -11.70
N ASP A 311 22.58 -18.05 -11.05
CA ASP A 311 23.64 -18.39 -10.11
C ASP A 311 23.12 -18.80 -8.73
N LEU A 312 21.86 -18.48 -8.42
CA LEU A 312 21.23 -18.87 -7.17
C LEU A 312 20.81 -20.34 -7.17
N THR A 313 20.86 -20.98 -6.01
CA THR A 313 20.32 -22.35 -5.81
C THR A 313 18.80 -22.38 -5.93
N ALA A 314 18.22 -23.58 -6.05
CA ALA A 314 16.77 -23.76 -6.04
C ALA A 314 16.14 -23.21 -4.74
N ASP A 315 16.78 -23.47 -3.60
CA ASP A 315 16.35 -23.02 -2.28
C ASP A 315 16.33 -21.48 -2.16
N GLN A 316 17.39 -20.85 -2.67
CA GLN A 316 17.48 -19.38 -2.67
C GLN A 316 16.39 -18.75 -3.55
N ILE A 317 16.11 -19.32 -4.72
CA ILE A 317 15.03 -18.85 -5.61
C ILE A 317 13.65 -19.06 -4.94
N ALA A 318 13.42 -20.24 -4.35
CA ALA A 318 12.18 -20.52 -3.62
C ALA A 318 11.99 -19.56 -2.46
N LYS A 319 13.01 -19.33 -1.64
CA LYS A 319 12.98 -18.37 -0.53
C LYS A 319 12.67 -16.96 -1.01
N LEU A 320 13.34 -16.47 -2.07
CA LEU A 320 13.07 -15.15 -2.65
C LEU A 320 11.61 -15.01 -3.11
N TYR A 321 11.03 -16.09 -3.64
CA TYR A 321 9.63 -16.07 -4.04
C TYR A 321 8.70 -16.06 -2.81
N ASP A 322 8.98 -16.89 -1.81
CA ASP A 322 8.12 -17.05 -0.63
C ASP A 322 8.09 -15.77 0.24
N GLU A 323 9.12 -14.94 0.21
CA GLU A 323 9.12 -13.60 0.82
C GLU A 323 8.01 -12.69 0.28
N ARG A 324 7.43 -12.99 -0.90
CA ARG A 324 6.26 -12.31 -1.46
C ARG A 324 5.01 -12.43 -0.57
N ALA A 325 4.93 -13.42 0.33
CA ALA A 325 3.84 -13.54 1.31
C ALA A 325 3.65 -12.27 2.15
N GLY A 326 4.70 -11.46 2.34
CA GLY A 326 4.63 -10.17 3.00
C GLY A 326 3.72 -9.16 2.26
N MET A 327 3.69 -9.17 0.93
CA MET A 327 2.80 -8.33 0.13
C MET A 327 1.32 -8.69 0.33
N GLU A 328 0.98 -9.96 0.32
CA GLU A 328 -0.40 -10.42 0.55
C GLU A 328 -0.90 -9.96 1.93
N SER A 329 -0.04 -10.05 2.94
CA SER A 329 -0.32 -9.54 4.28
C SER A 329 -0.49 -8.01 4.27
N GLY A 330 0.34 -7.27 3.53
CA GLY A 330 0.25 -5.82 3.35
C GLY A 330 -1.07 -5.41 2.69
N ILE A 331 -1.47 -6.07 1.60
CA ILE A 331 -2.76 -5.80 0.93
C ILE A 331 -3.95 -6.10 1.85
N LYS A 332 -3.91 -7.22 2.60
CA LYS A 332 -4.94 -7.52 3.61
C LYS A 332 -4.98 -6.45 4.70
N GLY A 333 -3.82 -5.98 5.16
CA GLY A 333 -3.71 -4.89 6.12
C GLY A 333 -4.34 -3.59 5.63
N ASP A 334 -4.16 -3.24 4.37
CA ASP A 334 -4.77 -2.06 3.76
C ASP A 334 -6.27 -2.22 3.51
N LYS A 335 -6.69 -3.40 3.06
CA LYS A 335 -8.12 -3.70 2.91
C LYS A 335 -8.87 -3.52 4.23
N ARG A 336 -8.30 -3.96 5.33
CA ARG A 336 -8.86 -3.86 6.69
C ARG A 336 -8.60 -2.49 7.32
N GLY A 337 -7.35 -2.05 7.36
CA GLY A 337 -6.92 -0.82 8.03
C GLY A 337 -7.36 0.43 7.28
N LEU A 338 -7.01 0.54 6.00
CA LEU A 338 -7.37 1.68 5.16
C LEU A 338 -8.78 1.56 4.56
N GLY A 339 -9.48 0.45 4.74
CA GLY A 339 -10.88 0.25 4.34
C GLY A 339 -11.12 0.32 2.83
N ILE A 340 -10.17 -0.10 1.99
CA ILE A 340 -10.27 -0.03 0.53
C ILE A 340 -11.49 -0.79 0.01
N GLU A 341 -11.80 -1.96 0.59
CA GLU A 341 -12.94 -2.79 0.18
C GLU A 341 -14.29 -2.21 0.59
N ASN A 342 -14.33 -1.37 1.62
CA ASN A 342 -15.56 -0.88 2.22
C ASN A 342 -16.02 0.44 1.57
N ARG A 343 -15.09 1.26 1.04
CA ARG A 343 -15.40 2.54 0.39
C ARG A 343 -15.75 2.33 -1.07
N ARG A 344 -16.99 1.87 -1.32
CA ARG A 344 -17.47 1.53 -2.67
C ARG A 344 -18.15 2.72 -3.32
N LYS A 345 -17.81 3.00 -4.58
CA LYS A 345 -18.40 4.04 -5.41
C LYS A 345 -19.07 3.45 -6.66
N LYS A 346 -20.16 4.06 -7.12
CA LYS A 346 -20.78 3.71 -8.39
C LYS A 346 -19.90 4.16 -9.55
N SER A 347 -19.47 5.43 -9.55
CA SER A 347 -18.55 5.96 -10.55
C SER A 347 -17.19 5.27 -10.48
N PHE A 348 -16.62 4.97 -11.64
CA PHE A 348 -15.30 4.36 -11.77
C PHE A 348 -14.20 5.33 -11.30
N PHE A 349 -14.24 6.58 -11.77
CA PHE A 349 -13.24 7.58 -11.43
C PHE A 349 -13.31 8.01 -9.95
N ALA A 350 -14.50 8.04 -9.36
CA ALA A 350 -14.64 8.25 -7.92
C ALA A 350 -14.00 7.12 -7.10
N GLN A 351 -14.14 5.87 -7.57
CA GLN A 351 -13.49 4.74 -6.92
C GLN A 351 -11.97 4.79 -7.08
N GLU A 352 -11.47 5.15 -8.26
CA GLU A 352 -10.04 5.28 -8.50
C GLU A 352 -9.44 6.42 -7.67
N ALA A 353 -10.13 7.54 -7.53
CA ALA A 353 -9.71 8.61 -6.61
C ALA A 353 -9.56 8.12 -5.17
N LEU A 354 -10.48 7.30 -4.67
CA LEU A 354 -10.36 6.69 -3.33
C LEU A 354 -9.19 5.71 -3.23
N VAL A 355 -8.90 4.96 -4.28
CA VAL A 355 -7.72 4.08 -4.35
C VAL A 355 -6.44 4.90 -4.26
N LEU A 356 -6.34 6.01 -4.98
CA LEU A 356 -5.17 6.91 -4.94
C LEU A 356 -5.02 7.59 -3.56
N LEU A 357 -6.11 7.99 -2.92
CA LEU A 357 -6.07 8.51 -1.54
C LEU A 357 -5.67 7.43 -0.53
N ALA A 358 -6.07 6.18 -0.74
CA ALA A 358 -5.62 5.06 0.09
C ALA A 358 -4.14 4.73 -0.14
N GLN A 359 -3.65 4.78 -1.39
CA GLN A 359 -2.22 4.68 -1.71
C GLN A 359 -1.42 5.79 -1.01
N LEU A 360 -1.88 7.05 -1.10
CA LEU A 360 -1.25 8.17 -0.41
C LEU A 360 -1.24 7.94 1.10
N SER A 361 -2.36 7.49 1.69
CA SER A 361 -2.44 7.18 3.12
C SER A 361 -1.42 6.11 3.52
N HIS A 362 -1.31 5.03 2.74
CA HIS A 362 -0.33 3.97 2.97
C HIS A 362 1.10 4.52 2.97
N ASN A 363 1.45 5.30 1.94
CA ASN A 363 2.78 5.86 1.82
C ASN A 363 3.09 6.88 2.92
N LEU A 364 2.12 7.73 3.30
CA LEU A 364 2.28 8.63 4.45
C LEU A 364 2.53 7.89 5.76
N LEU A 365 1.90 6.72 5.95
CA LEU A 365 2.16 5.86 7.11
C LEU A 365 3.54 5.20 7.03
N ALA A 366 3.99 4.78 5.85
CA ALA A 366 5.35 4.27 5.64
C ALA A 366 6.38 5.36 5.96
N TYR A 367 6.16 6.59 5.49
CA TYR A 367 7.00 7.75 5.80
C TYR A 367 6.97 8.08 7.30
N PHE A 368 5.80 8.08 7.93
CA PHE A 368 5.66 8.30 9.36
C PHE A 368 6.47 7.31 10.19
N LYS A 369 6.43 6.02 9.82
CA LYS A 369 7.26 4.99 10.46
C LYS A 369 8.74 5.30 10.36
N GLU A 370 9.20 5.75 9.21
CA GLU A 370 10.59 6.10 8.99
C GLU A 370 10.99 7.41 9.70
N TRP A 371 10.14 8.43 9.57
CA TRP A 371 10.47 9.77 10.08
C TRP A 371 10.41 9.89 11.60
N LEU A 372 9.43 9.23 12.23
CA LEU A 372 9.15 9.41 13.63
C LEU A 372 9.32 8.16 14.49
N LEU A 373 9.21 6.97 13.90
CA LEU A 373 9.25 5.72 14.65
C LEU A 373 10.48 4.86 14.35
N GLY A 374 11.38 5.34 13.47
CA GLY A 374 12.51 4.56 12.93
C GLY A 374 13.41 3.94 14.00
N ALA A 375 13.60 4.60 15.13
CA ALA A 375 14.41 4.13 16.26
C ALA A 375 13.61 3.33 17.31
N THR A 376 12.34 2.99 17.06
CA THR A 376 11.46 2.34 18.03
C THR A 376 10.84 1.05 17.49
N ASP A 377 10.35 0.18 18.35
CA ASP A 377 9.64 -1.05 17.96
C ASP A 377 8.31 -0.78 17.24
N ALA A 378 7.75 0.41 17.39
CA ALA A 378 6.55 0.83 16.64
C ALA A 378 6.78 0.82 15.11
N ARG A 379 8.02 0.89 14.65
CA ARG A 379 8.39 0.71 13.22
C ARG A 379 7.95 -0.65 12.67
N LYS A 380 7.91 -1.70 13.48
CA LYS A 380 7.54 -3.07 13.08
C LYS A 380 6.04 -3.27 12.90
N LEU A 381 5.21 -2.32 13.35
CA LEU A 381 3.75 -2.44 13.29
C LEU A 381 3.27 -2.48 11.84
N GLY A 382 2.31 -3.38 11.55
CA GLY A 382 1.54 -3.35 10.30
C GLY A 382 0.61 -2.12 10.25
N MET A 383 0.12 -1.75 9.05
CA MET A 383 -0.66 -0.52 8.83
C MET A 383 -1.92 -0.45 9.70
N GLU A 384 -2.65 -1.54 9.86
CA GLU A 384 -3.86 -1.59 10.69
C GLU A 384 -3.55 -1.30 12.17
N ARG A 385 -2.49 -1.90 12.71
CA ARG A 385 -2.06 -1.66 14.09
C ARG A 385 -1.54 -0.24 14.28
N LEU A 386 -0.79 0.28 13.31
CA LEU A 386 -0.28 1.66 13.34
C LEU A 386 -1.42 2.67 13.43
N LEU A 387 -2.47 2.50 12.62
CA LEU A 387 -3.67 3.34 12.67
C LEU A 387 -4.37 3.26 14.02
N ARG A 388 -4.61 2.04 14.51
CA ARG A 388 -5.41 1.79 15.71
C ARG A 388 -4.67 2.09 17.00
N GLU A 389 -3.36 1.82 17.05
CA GLU A 389 -2.59 1.83 18.30
C GLU A 389 -1.72 3.09 18.45
N VAL A 390 -1.24 3.66 17.33
CA VAL A 390 -0.36 4.83 17.37
C VAL A 390 -1.10 6.09 16.97
N LEU A 391 -1.77 6.10 15.79
CA LEU A 391 -2.46 7.31 15.34
C LEU A 391 -3.73 7.60 16.16
N ALA A 392 -4.49 6.57 16.51
CA ALA A 392 -5.68 6.68 17.35
C ALA A 392 -5.34 6.68 18.86
N MET A 393 -4.25 7.30 19.24
CA MET A 393 -3.87 7.50 20.64
C MET A 393 -4.67 8.65 21.23
N PRO A 394 -5.40 8.46 22.35
CA PRO A 394 -6.08 9.55 23.02
C PRO A 394 -5.10 10.62 23.48
N ALA A 395 -5.47 11.88 23.40
CA ALA A 395 -4.63 12.98 23.87
C ALA A 395 -5.46 14.22 24.26
N GLU A 396 -4.88 15.07 25.12
CA GLU A 396 -5.35 16.45 25.31
C GLU A 396 -4.51 17.38 24.43
N ALA A 397 -5.14 18.08 23.50
CA ALA A 397 -4.50 19.05 22.63
C ALA A 397 -4.83 20.47 23.03
N ARG A 398 -3.79 21.33 23.17
CA ARG A 398 -3.95 22.76 23.43
C ARG A 398 -3.24 23.57 22.37
N ARG A 399 -3.94 24.49 21.75
CA ARG A 399 -3.37 25.47 20.83
C ARG A 399 -3.15 26.78 21.58
N THR A 400 -2.00 27.41 21.41
CA THR A 400 -1.75 28.75 21.98
C THR A 400 -2.69 29.79 21.35
N ARG A 401 -2.99 30.87 22.06
CA ARG A 401 -3.84 31.98 21.56
C ARG A 401 -3.35 32.52 20.22
N ARG A 402 -2.03 32.56 19.98
CA ARG A 402 -1.42 32.98 18.71
C ARG A 402 -1.45 31.90 17.63
N GLY A 403 -1.98 30.72 17.93
CA GLY A 403 -2.11 29.62 16.96
C GLY A 403 -0.84 28.95 16.48
N THR A 404 0.32 29.35 16.99
CA THR A 404 1.65 28.93 16.54
C THR A 404 2.17 27.64 17.17
N LYS A 405 1.61 27.26 18.32
CA LYS A 405 2.08 26.08 19.09
C LYS A 405 0.93 25.13 19.36
N LEU A 406 1.12 23.87 19.01
CA LEU A 406 0.27 22.75 19.41
C LEU A 406 0.98 21.99 20.55
N SER A 407 0.34 21.89 21.70
CA SER A 407 0.80 21.07 22.84
C SER A 407 -0.11 19.85 22.93
N LEU A 408 0.48 18.67 22.97
CA LEU A 408 -0.20 17.40 23.15
C LEU A 408 0.21 16.78 24.47
N LYS A 409 -0.77 16.36 25.28
CA LYS A 409 -0.55 15.51 26.44
C LYS A 409 -1.14 14.15 26.13
N VAL A 410 -0.29 13.14 26.07
CA VAL A 410 -0.66 11.75 25.84
C VAL A 410 -0.63 10.96 27.14
N PRO A 411 -1.47 9.94 27.33
CA PRO A 411 -1.44 9.10 28.52
C PRO A 411 -0.10 8.37 28.62
N GLU A 412 0.58 8.49 29.76
CA GLU A 412 1.90 7.89 30.00
C GLU A 412 1.88 6.37 29.90
N LEU A 413 0.83 5.74 30.40
CA LEU A 413 0.66 4.29 30.35
C LEU A 413 0.29 3.75 28.93
N HIS A 414 0.15 4.62 27.93
CA HIS A 414 -0.12 4.14 26.59
C HIS A 414 1.13 3.49 25.99
N PRO A 415 1.06 2.23 25.47
CA PRO A 415 2.24 1.45 25.07
C PRO A 415 3.18 2.15 24.08
N TRP A 416 2.64 3.07 23.27
CA TRP A 416 3.38 3.77 22.21
C TRP A 416 3.65 5.25 22.51
N ALA A 417 3.30 5.75 23.71
CA ALA A 417 3.49 7.16 24.07
C ALA A 417 4.96 7.55 24.07
N GLU A 418 5.80 6.74 24.70
CA GLU A 418 7.24 6.95 24.74
C GLU A 418 7.88 6.86 23.36
N ALA A 419 7.51 5.85 22.54
CA ALA A 419 8.00 5.72 21.18
C ALA A 419 7.71 6.95 20.34
N LEU A 420 6.49 7.51 20.44
CA LEU A 420 6.10 8.73 19.74
C LEU A 420 6.91 9.95 20.24
N ALA A 421 7.10 10.08 21.55
CA ALA A 421 7.86 11.17 22.15
C ALA A 421 9.35 11.13 21.78
N CYS A 422 9.96 9.94 21.82
CA CYS A 422 11.35 9.72 21.40
C CYS A 422 11.54 10.05 19.93
N GLY A 423 10.62 9.61 19.05
CA GLY A 423 10.65 9.92 17.62
C GLY A 423 10.59 11.41 17.34
N ILE A 424 9.74 12.16 18.04
CA ILE A 424 9.69 13.61 17.95
C ILE A 424 11.01 14.24 18.37
N GLY A 425 11.58 13.80 19.50
CA GLY A 425 12.84 14.33 20.04
C GLY A 425 14.06 14.06 19.15
N ALA A 426 14.11 12.88 18.52
CA ALA A 426 15.21 12.50 17.62
C ALA A 426 15.19 13.22 16.29
N ARG A 427 14.00 13.55 15.77
CA ARG A 427 13.85 14.08 14.39
C ARG A 427 13.81 15.60 14.30
N PHE A 428 13.27 16.27 15.32
CA PHE A 428 13.02 17.70 15.28
C PHE A 428 13.90 18.47 16.27
N PRO A 429 14.52 19.59 15.85
CA PRO A 429 15.28 20.41 16.76
C PRO A 429 14.39 20.99 17.87
N PRO A 430 14.93 21.22 19.09
CA PRO A 430 14.17 21.74 20.23
C PRO A 430 13.44 23.05 19.99
N SER A 431 13.90 23.85 19.00
CA SER A 431 13.25 25.09 18.57
C SER A 431 11.89 24.87 17.88
N ARG A 432 11.72 23.75 17.17
CA ARG A 432 10.47 23.40 16.45
C ARG A 432 9.60 22.43 17.21
N TRP A 433 10.21 21.44 17.86
CA TRP A 433 9.54 20.34 18.54
C TRP A 433 10.21 20.04 19.87
N ARG A 434 9.41 19.88 20.91
CA ARG A 434 9.89 19.48 22.24
C ARG A 434 8.99 18.38 22.79
N ALA A 435 9.56 17.18 22.95
CA ALA A 435 8.97 16.14 23.78
C ALA A 435 9.46 16.31 25.21
N ILE A 436 8.54 16.43 26.15
CA ILE A 436 8.86 16.49 27.59
C ILE A 436 8.35 15.20 28.19
N LEU A 437 9.26 14.27 28.43
CA LEU A 437 9.04 13.11 29.28
C LEU A 437 9.21 13.60 30.73
N ARG A 438 8.14 13.67 31.50
CA ARG A 438 8.25 13.82 32.94
C ARG A 438 8.51 12.42 33.53
N LYS A 439 9.69 12.18 34.00
CA LYS A 439 9.89 11.10 35.00
C LYS A 439 9.15 11.54 36.26
N ILE A 440 8.19 10.75 36.69
CA ILE A 440 7.58 10.83 38.00
C ILE A 440 8.52 10.13 38.97
#